data_b10c54b8741a5731c61138b59adb530d
#
_entry.id   b10c54b8741a5731c61138b59adb530d
#
_cell.length_a   1.000
_cell.length_b   1.000
_cell.length_c   1.000
_cell.angle_alpha   90.00
_cell.angle_beta   90.00
_cell.angle_gamma   90.00
#
_symmetry.space_group_name_H-M   'P 1'
#
loop_
_entity.id
_entity.type
_entity.pdbx_description
1 polymer ?
#
loop_
_entity_poly.entity_id
_entity_poly.type
_entity_poly.pdbx_seq_one_letter_code
_entity_poly.pdbx_strand_id
1 'polypeptide(L)'
;MKHKKLIGFILLLLIIYFIYISFHDNKVNYLSIGDSLAVGVNAYNERSYGYSDYLANYLKDKNLLKNYSKDFANANFRITDLQHQLDMNQVINKYNKTLSFKKCLREADLVTISIGINDILTEINMSTSDIDVMEQDKILEIFAERMVDFEKLIKDIRKYNTKEIIVLGYYNPYEYKKIIPDRIFSYFDKKMEGITEKYDIKFISLFQLFKNNIDYLPNPTNIHPSTLGYEAIYKQIVRQLDQKKLAFH
;
A
#
# COMPACT_ATOMS: atom_id res chain seq x y z
N MET A 1 4.40 -44.48 40.04
CA MET A 1 4.51 -43.03 40.28
C MET A 1 5.49 -42.29 39.35
N LYS A 2 6.68 -42.84 39.06
CA LYS A 2 7.71 -42.18 38.21
C LYS A 2 7.25 -41.88 36.76
N HIS A 3 6.54 -42.84 36.11
CA HIS A 3 6.07 -42.66 34.75
C HIS A 3 5.00 -41.57 34.59
N LYS A 4 4.10 -41.39 35.57
CA LYS A 4 3.10 -40.33 35.55
C LYS A 4 3.72 -38.94 35.65
N LYS A 5 4.80 -38.77 36.44
CA LYS A 5 5.54 -37.50 36.55
C LYS A 5 6.32 -37.19 35.27
N LEU A 6 6.88 -38.19 34.59
CA LEU A 6 7.58 -38.02 33.31
C LEU A 6 6.62 -37.59 32.20
N ILE A 7 5.44 -38.22 32.12
CA ILE A 7 4.40 -37.85 31.13
C ILE A 7 3.92 -36.42 31.37
N GLY A 8 3.69 -36.01 32.62
CA GLY A 8 3.30 -34.64 32.95
C GLY A 8 4.34 -33.60 32.55
N PHE A 9 5.63 -33.94 32.72
CA PHE A 9 6.75 -33.06 32.35
C PHE A 9 6.83 -32.90 30.81
N ILE A 10 6.68 -33.99 30.04
CA ILE A 10 6.66 -33.96 28.56
C ILE A 10 5.49 -33.12 28.05
N LEU A 11 4.29 -33.28 28.62
CA LEU A 11 3.12 -32.48 28.27
C LEU A 11 3.35 -30.99 28.55
N LEU A 12 3.96 -30.64 29.66
CA LEU A 12 4.29 -29.27 29.97
C LEU A 12 5.29 -28.67 28.96
N LEU A 13 6.32 -29.40 28.57
CA LEU A 13 7.27 -28.97 27.55
C LEU A 13 6.61 -28.80 26.18
N LEU A 14 5.67 -29.67 25.80
CA LEU A 14 4.90 -29.52 24.57
C LEU A 14 4.00 -28.28 24.61
N ILE A 15 3.36 -28.00 25.72
CA ILE A 15 2.53 -26.78 25.89
C ILE A 15 3.41 -25.53 25.79
N ILE A 16 4.56 -25.51 26.47
CA ILE A 16 5.53 -24.39 26.39
C ILE A 16 6.02 -24.24 24.94
N TYR A 17 6.32 -25.32 24.25
CA TYR A 17 6.74 -25.32 22.85
C TYR A 17 5.64 -24.80 21.91
N PHE A 18 4.38 -25.20 22.09
CA PHE A 18 3.23 -24.69 21.34
C PHE A 18 2.98 -23.20 21.61
N ILE A 19 3.09 -22.76 22.87
CA ILE A 19 3.00 -21.36 23.26
C ILE A 19 4.15 -20.59 22.61
N TYR A 20 5.39 -21.09 22.68
CA TYR A 20 6.55 -20.47 22.05
C TYR A 20 6.40 -20.32 20.53
N ILE A 21 5.93 -21.36 19.83
CA ILE A 21 5.65 -21.29 18.37
C ILE A 21 4.54 -20.29 18.10
N SER A 22 3.43 -20.30 18.83
CA SER A 22 2.32 -19.37 18.66
C SER A 22 2.74 -17.90 18.84
N PHE A 23 3.67 -17.63 19.77
CA PHE A 23 4.21 -16.29 19.97
C PHE A 23 5.30 -15.91 18.94
N HIS A 24 6.00 -16.88 18.33
CA HIS A 24 7.06 -16.61 17.35
C HIS A 24 6.56 -16.51 15.91
N ASP A 25 5.38 -17.04 15.61
CA ASP A 25 4.82 -17.09 14.26
C ASP A 25 3.96 -15.85 13.89
N ASN A 26 3.84 -14.88 14.80
CA ASN A 26 3.04 -13.67 14.58
C ASN A 26 3.79 -12.54 13.85
N LYS A 27 5.03 -12.79 13.39
CA LYS A 27 5.80 -11.77 12.67
C LYS A 27 5.46 -11.77 11.18
N VAL A 28 5.25 -10.57 10.65
CA VAL A 28 4.84 -10.37 9.27
C VAL A 28 6.02 -10.06 8.33
N ASN A 29 6.00 -10.63 7.16
CA ASN A 29 6.76 -10.16 6.02
C ASN A 29 5.96 -9.06 5.34
N TYR A 30 6.42 -7.82 5.42
CA TYR A 30 5.77 -6.66 4.84
C TYR A 30 6.41 -6.28 3.51
N LEU A 31 5.59 -6.17 2.46
CA LEU A 31 5.97 -5.75 1.12
C LEU A 31 5.19 -4.50 0.73
N SER A 32 5.89 -3.42 0.38
CA SER A 32 5.30 -2.22 -0.20
C SER A 32 5.68 -2.13 -1.68
N ILE A 33 4.69 -1.98 -2.56
CA ILE A 33 4.88 -1.92 -4.00
C ILE A 33 4.12 -0.74 -4.60
N GLY A 34 4.57 -0.30 -5.77
CA GLY A 34 3.90 0.75 -6.54
C GLY A 34 4.79 1.92 -6.91
N ASP A 35 4.25 3.14 -6.74
CA ASP A 35 4.80 4.39 -7.23
C ASP A 35 5.62 5.20 -6.20
N SER A 36 5.69 6.51 -6.38
CA SER A 36 6.44 7.44 -5.53
C SER A 36 5.99 7.44 -4.06
N LEU A 37 4.69 7.16 -3.79
CA LEU A 37 4.20 7.03 -2.43
C LEU A 37 4.83 5.83 -1.71
N ALA A 38 4.89 4.67 -2.38
CA ALA A 38 5.53 3.47 -1.85
C ALA A 38 7.05 3.65 -1.67
N VAL A 39 7.69 4.41 -2.58
CA VAL A 39 9.11 4.77 -2.47
C VAL A 39 9.36 5.70 -1.29
N GLY A 40 8.42 6.61 -0.97
CA GLY A 40 8.58 7.66 0.03
C GLY A 40 9.22 8.92 -0.53
N VAL A 41 8.73 9.40 -1.68
CA VAL A 41 9.15 10.72 -2.23
C VAL A 41 8.46 11.83 -1.46
N ASN A 42 9.21 12.77 -0.92
CA ASN A 42 8.68 13.87 -0.11
C ASN A 42 8.22 15.08 -0.95
N ALA A 43 7.65 16.08 -0.27
CA ALA A 43 7.15 17.32 -0.88
C ALA A 43 8.23 18.16 -1.62
N TYR A 44 9.49 17.75 -1.60
CA TYR A 44 10.62 18.39 -2.28
C TYR A 44 11.27 17.50 -3.34
N ASN A 45 10.58 16.43 -3.78
CA ASN A 45 11.05 15.42 -4.75
C ASN A 45 12.28 14.62 -4.29
N GLU A 46 12.52 14.52 -3.00
CA GLU A 46 13.60 13.72 -2.44
C GLU A 46 13.08 12.36 -1.98
N ARG A 47 13.87 11.31 -2.16
CA ARG A 47 13.61 10.03 -1.51
C ARG A 47 13.82 10.18 -0.01
N SER A 48 12.79 9.91 0.76
CA SER A 48 12.73 10.12 2.19
C SER A 48 12.01 8.97 2.87
N TYR A 49 11.62 9.19 4.10
CA TYR A 49 10.82 8.26 4.87
C TYR A 49 9.36 8.34 4.42
N GLY A 50 8.85 7.28 3.82
CA GLY A 50 7.48 7.18 3.37
C GLY A 50 6.57 6.43 4.36
N TYR A 51 5.27 6.33 4.05
CA TYR A 51 4.32 5.60 4.90
C TYR A 51 4.73 4.15 5.15
N SER A 52 5.37 3.53 4.16
CA SER A 52 5.82 2.14 4.26
C SER A 52 6.96 1.96 5.27
N ASP A 53 7.85 2.93 5.38
CA ASP A 53 8.93 2.92 6.37
C ASP A 53 8.38 3.16 7.77
N TYR A 54 7.42 4.08 7.94
CA TYR A 54 6.73 4.31 9.22
C TYR A 54 5.99 3.07 9.68
N LEU A 55 5.28 2.40 8.78
CA LEU A 55 4.58 1.16 9.10
C LEU A 55 5.56 0.04 9.47
N ALA A 56 6.66 -0.09 8.74
CA ALA A 56 7.70 -1.07 9.05
C ALA A 56 8.31 -0.84 10.44
N ASN A 57 8.59 0.43 10.79
CA ASN A 57 9.07 0.77 12.13
C ASN A 57 8.04 0.47 13.21
N TYR A 58 6.77 0.85 13.01
CA TYR A 58 5.70 0.50 13.93
C TYR A 58 5.63 -1.01 14.18
N LEU A 59 5.65 -1.81 13.12
CA LEU A 59 5.65 -3.28 13.24
C LEU A 59 6.90 -3.81 13.96
N LYS A 60 8.06 -3.21 13.72
CA LYS A 60 9.30 -3.55 14.39
C LYS A 60 9.24 -3.24 15.88
N ASP A 61 8.77 -2.05 16.25
CA ASP A 61 8.66 -1.61 17.66
C ASP A 61 7.65 -2.48 18.44
N LYS A 62 6.65 -3.02 17.77
CA LYS A 62 5.70 -4.00 18.32
C LYS A 62 6.22 -5.45 18.29
N ASN A 63 7.47 -5.67 17.85
CA ASN A 63 8.06 -7.01 17.62
C ASN A 63 7.24 -7.90 16.66
N LEU A 64 6.51 -7.28 15.72
CA LEU A 64 5.67 -7.94 14.74
C LEU A 64 6.31 -8.01 13.34
N LEU A 65 7.45 -7.35 13.09
CA LEU A 65 8.10 -7.35 11.80
C LEU A 65 9.10 -8.51 11.69
N LYS A 66 8.98 -9.33 10.63
CA LYS A 66 9.95 -10.33 10.22
C LYS A 66 10.91 -9.78 9.17
N ASN A 67 10.35 -9.32 8.05
CA ASN A 67 11.09 -8.70 6.96
C ASN A 67 10.26 -7.53 6.40
N TYR A 68 10.96 -6.55 5.82
CA TYR A 68 10.36 -5.44 5.09
C TYR A 68 11.10 -5.21 3.78
N SER A 69 10.36 -4.98 2.72
CA SER A 69 10.91 -4.55 1.43
C SER A 69 9.96 -3.59 0.71
N LYS A 70 10.56 -2.59 0.06
CA LYS A 70 9.95 -1.72 -0.96
C LYS A 70 10.78 -1.70 -2.23
N ASP A 71 11.59 -2.74 -2.44
CA ASP A 71 12.58 -2.78 -3.52
C ASP A 71 11.94 -2.86 -4.92
N PHE A 72 10.68 -3.28 -5.00
CA PHE A 72 9.89 -3.32 -6.24
C PHE A 72 9.05 -2.05 -6.49
N ALA A 73 9.14 -1.02 -5.64
CA ALA A 73 8.53 0.28 -5.87
C ALA A 73 9.44 1.20 -6.69
N ASN A 74 8.83 2.00 -7.58
CA ASN A 74 9.55 3.00 -8.36
C ASN A 74 8.70 4.27 -8.52
N ALA A 75 9.30 5.45 -8.33
CA ALA A 75 8.61 6.72 -8.26
C ALA A 75 7.74 7.06 -9.50
N ASN A 76 8.16 6.62 -10.67
CA ASN A 76 7.48 6.94 -11.93
C ASN A 76 6.56 5.82 -12.44
N PHE A 77 6.36 4.76 -11.66
CA PHE A 77 5.56 3.63 -12.10
C PHE A 77 4.12 4.00 -12.39
N ARG A 78 3.65 3.48 -13.51
CA ARG A 78 2.25 3.36 -13.91
C ARG A 78 1.73 1.97 -13.61
N ILE A 79 0.43 1.76 -13.76
CA ILE A 79 -0.20 0.45 -13.59
C ILE A 79 0.44 -0.59 -14.51
N THR A 80 0.70 -0.23 -15.76
CA THR A 80 1.32 -1.10 -16.76
C THR A 80 2.77 -1.48 -16.42
N ASP A 81 3.53 -0.59 -15.78
CA ASP A 81 4.91 -0.88 -15.36
C ASP A 81 4.94 -1.91 -14.24
N LEU A 82 4.06 -1.77 -13.24
CA LEU A 82 3.93 -2.74 -12.15
C LEU A 82 3.40 -4.08 -12.66
N GLN A 83 2.45 -4.08 -13.63
CA GLN A 83 2.00 -5.28 -14.31
C GLN A 83 3.15 -5.97 -15.05
N HIS A 84 3.97 -5.20 -15.78
CA HIS A 84 5.13 -5.73 -16.48
C HIS A 84 6.15 -6.37 -15.53
N GLN A 85 6.45 -5.73 -14.38
CA GLN A 85 7.29 -6.33 -13.34
C GLN A 85 6.73 -7.69 -12.88
N LEU A 86 5.41 -7.76 -12.70
CA LEU A 86 4.75 -8.99 -12.28
C LEU A 86 4.85 -10.08 -13.35
N ASP A 87 4.55 -9.73 -14.61
CA ASP A 87 4.55 -10.67 -15.74
C ASP A 87 5.96 -11.27 -15.95
N MET A 88 6.99 -10.42 -15.95
CA MET A 88 8.40 -10.79 -16.10
C MET A 88 8.97 -11.45 -14.85
N ASN A 89 8.23 -11.47 -13.74
CA ASN A 89 8.72 -11.93 -12.43
C ASN A 89 10.07 -11.29 -12.09
N GLN A 90 10.13 -9.96 -12.14
CA GLN A 90 11.36 -9.20 -11.97
C GLN A 90 12.22 -9.72 -10.82
N VAL A 91 13.53 -9.78 -11.06
CA VAL A 91 14.52 -10.24 -10.08
C VAL A 91 15.43 -9.08 -9.72
N ILE A 92 15.65 -8.90 -8.43
CA ILE A 92 16.56 -7.91 -7.85
C ILE A 92 17.62 -8.63 -7.03
N ASN A 93 18.89 -8.32 -7.28
CA ASN A 93 20.01 -8.80 -6.49
C ASN A 93 20.42 -7.73 -5.47
N LYS A 94 20.26 -8.01 -4.18
CA LYS A 94 20.56 -7.07 -3.10
C LYS A 94 21.09 -7.82 -1.87
N TYR A 95 22.17 -7.31 -1.30
CA TYR A 95 22.81 -7.89 -0.08
C TYR A 95 23.04 -9.41 -0.18
N ASN A 96 23.60 -9.88 -1.31
CA ASN A 96 23.84 -11.29 -1.60
C ASN A 96 22.55 -12.17 -1.61
N LYS A 97 21.40 -11.55 -1.76
CA LYS A 97 20.12 -12.25 -1.90
C LYS A 97 19.49 -11.92 -3.24
N THR A 98 18.92 -12.94 -3.87
CA THR A 98 18.10 -12.79 -5.07
C THR A 98 16.63 -12.73 -4.66
N LEU A 99 16.00 -11.59 -4.93
CA LEU A 99 14.58 -11.35 -4.67
C LEU A 99 13.82 -11.47 -5.98
N SER A 100 12.86 -12.37 -6.05
CA SER A 100 11.95 -12.51 -7.18
C SER A 100 10.59 -11.93 -6.80
N PHE A 101 10.00 -11.09 -7.63
CA PHE A 101 8.77 -10.37 -7.31
C PHE A 101 7.62 -11.30 -6.92
N LYS A 102 7.35 -12.33 -7.74
CA LYS A 102 6.30 -13.32 -7.44
C LYS A 102 6.57 -14.11 -6.16
N LYS A 103 7.83 -14.36 -5.84
CA LYS A 103 8.19 -15.00 -4.56
C LYS A 103 7.93 -14.06 -3.39
N CYS A 104 8.36 -12.80 -3.49
CA CYS A 104 8.10 -11.82 -2.44
C CYS A 104 6.60 -11.62 -2.20
N LEU A 105 5.79 -11.59 -3.25
CA LEU A 105 4.32 -11.55 -3.12
C LEU A 105 3.78 -12.77 -2.36
N ARG A 106 4.19 -13.99 -2.72
CA ARG A 106 3.73 -15.22 -2.04
C ARG A 106 4.12 -15.29 -0.57
N GLU A 107 5.30 -14.79 -0.23
CA GLU A 107 5.84 -14.83 1.13
C GLU A 107 5.35 -13.68 2.02
N ALA A 108 4.84 -12.60 1.42
CA ALA A 108 4.34 -11.45 2.16
C ALA A 108 3.08 -11.80 2.95
N ASP A 109 3.03 -11.40 4.22
CA ASP A 109 1.87 -11.48 5.10
C ASP A 109 1.02 -10.21 5.01
N LEU A 110 1.67 -9.09 4.66
CA LEU A 110 1.04 -7.79 4.41
C LEU A 110 1.64 -7.19 3.14
N VAL A 111 0.79 -6.78 2.21
CA VAL A 111 1.16 -6.01 1.02
C VAL A 111 0.44 -4.67 1.04
N THR A 112 1.15 -3.56 0.82
CA THR A 112 0.54 -2.27 0.53
C THR A 112 0.84 -1.86 -0.90
N ILE A 113 -0.15 -1.30 -1.59
CA ILE A 113 -0.08 -0.92 -2.99
C ILE A 113 -0.51 0.54 -3.15
N SER A 114 0.35 1.37 -3.74
CA SER A 114 0.00 2.70 -4.23
C SER A 114 0.38 2.79 -5.70
N ILE A 115 -0.58 2.94 -6.60
CA ILE A 115 -0.30 2.93 -8.06
C ILE A 115 -1.44 3.60 -8.83
N GLY A 116 -1.12 4.24 -9.94
CA GLY A 116 -2.07 4.67 -10.96
C GLY A 116 -2.27 6.17 -11.06
N ILE A 117 -1.84 6.96 -10.09
CA ILE A 117 -1.92 8.42 -10.22
C ILE A 117 -1.05 8.95 -11.37
N ASN A 118 0.10 8.32 -11.63
CA ASN A 118 0.98 8.68 -12.74
C ASN A 118 0.34 8.43 -14.12
N ASP A 119 -0.56 7.47 -14.23
CA ASP A 119 -1.33 7.19 -15.45
C ASP A 119 -2.25 8.36 -15.82
N ILE A 120 -2.75 9.07 -14.82
CA ILE A 120 -3.63 10.22 -15.01
C ILE A 120 -2.81 11.48 -15.24
N LEU A 121 -1.84 11.76 -14.37
CA LEU A 121 -1.07 13.00 -14.40
C LEU A 121 -0.21 13.18 -15.65
N THR A 122 0.20 12.10 -16.30
CA THR A 122 0.96 12.17 -17.55
C THR A 122 0.13 12.47 -18.78
N GLU A 123 -1.17 12.18 -18.74
CA GLU A 123 -2.10 12.43 -19.84
C GLU A 123 -2.76 13.82 -19.75
N ILE A 124 -2.72 14.43 -18.56
CA ILE A 124 -3.30 15.75 -18.33
C ILE A 124 -2.19 16.78 -18.45
N ASN A 125 -2.29 17.69 -19.42
CA ASN A 125 -1.38 18.83 -19.53
C ASN A 125 -1.74 19.88 -18.44
N MET A 126 -1.12 19.74 -17.25
CA MET A 126 -1.37 20.60 -16.08
C MET A 126 -0.82 22.02 -16.20
N SER A 127 -0.51 22.49 -17.41
CA SER A 127 0.07 23.82 -17.65
C SER A 127 -0.93 24.98 -17.55
N THR A 128 -2.23 24.69 -17.45
CA THR A 128 -3.27 25.71 -17.38
C THR A 128 -3.87 25.85 -15.98
N SER A 129 -4.31 27.05 -15.66
CA SER A 129 -4.72 27.45 -14.32
C SER A 129 -6.07 26.88 -13.87
N ASP A 130 -6.93 26.47 -14.78
CA ASP A 130 -8.25 25.91 -14.49
C ASP A 130 -8.58 24.78 -15.48
N ILE A 131 -8.94 23.61 -14.96
CA ILE A 131 -9.44 22.49 -15.76
C ILE A 131 -10.90 22.75 -16.11
N ASP A 132 -11.19 22.96 -17.38
CA ASP A 132 -12.56 23.14 -17.86
C ASP A 132 -13.36 21.82 -17.86
N VAL A 133 -14.64 21.89 -18.25
CA VAL A 133 -15.52 20.70 -18.24
C VAL A 133 -15.05 19.63 -19.21
N MET A 134 -14.52 20.01 -20.39
CA MET A 134 -13.99 19.06 -21.38
C MET A 134 -12.76 18.32 -20.86
N GLU A 135 -11.87 19.02 -20.14
CA GLU A 135 -10.71 18.41 -19.49
C GLU A 135 -11.12 17.48 -18.35
N GLN A 136 -12.18 17.82 -17.61
CA GLN A 136 -12.74 16.93 -16.59
C GLN A 136 -13.30 15.63 -17.17
N ASP A 137 -14.02 15.70 -18.28
CA ASP A 137 -14.55 14.52 -18.96
C ASP A 137 -13.40 13.65 -19.50
N LYS A 138 -12.36 14.26 -20.06
CA LYS A 138 -11.13 13.56 -20.46
C LYS A 138 -10.44 12.85 -19.29
N ILE A 139 -10.36 13.49 -18.14
CA ILE A 139 -9.81 12.87 -16.91
C ILE A 139 -10.61 11.62 -16.52
N LEU A 140 -11.94 11.71 -16.57
CA LEU A 140 -12.82 10.58 -16.25
C LEU A 140 -12.69 9.44 -17.26
N GLU A 141 -12.54 9.75 -18.55
CA GLU A 141 -12.33 8.78 -19.62
C GLU A 141 -10.99 8.04 -19.43
N ILE A 142 -9.89 8.78 -19.28
CA ILE A 142 -8.56 8.20 -19.01
C ILE A 142 -8.62 7.32 -17.76
N PHE A 143 -9.23 7.79 -16.69
CA PHE A 143 -9.38 7.01 -15.48
C PHE A 143 -10.15 5.72 -15.71
N ALA A 144 -11.26 5.77 -16.44
CA ALA A 144 -12.08 4.60 -16.74
C ALA A 144 -11.30 3.53 -17.52
N GLU A 145 -10.49 3.96 -18.50
CA GLU A 145 -9.58 3.05 -19.23
C GLU A 145 -8.55 2.43 -18.31
N ARG A 146 -7.89 3.23 -17.47
CA ARG A 146 -6.86 2.74 -16.53
C ARG A 146 -7.43 1.80 -15.47
N MET A 147 -8.71 1.90 -15.13
CA MET A 147 -9.37 0.98 -14.21
C MET A 147 -9.47 -0.46 -14.74
N VAL A 148 -9.46 -0.65 -16.05
CA VAL A 148 -9.37 -2.00 -16.67
C VAL A 148 -8.00 -2.60 -16.38
N ASP A 149 -6.93 -1.84 -16.59
CA ASP A 149 -5.56 -2.27 -16.30
C ASP A 149 -5.35 -2.48 -14.81
N PHE A 150 -5.92 -1.59 -13.99
CA PHE A 150 -5.88 -1.70 -12.53
C PHE A 150 -6.57 -2.99 -12.04
N GLU A 151 -7.78 -3.29 -12.51
CA GLU A 151 -8.48 -4.52 -12.13
C GLU A 151 -7.69 -5.77 -12.52
N LYS A 152 -7.08 -5.77 -13.72
CA LYS A 152 -6.19 -6.86 -14.16
C LYS A 152 -5.02 -7.02 -13.20
N LEU A 153 -4.33 -5.93 -12.85
CA LEU A 153 -3.18 -5.94 -11.93
C LEU A 153 -3.57 -6.49 -10.54
N ILE A 154 -4.66 -5.98 -9.97
CA ILE A 154 -5.17 -6.40 -8.65
C ILE A 154 -5.52 -7.89 -8.65
N LYS A 155 -6.23 -8.36 -9.67
CA LYS A 155 -6.55 -9.77 -9.87
C LYS A 155 -5.29 -10.64 -9.95
N ASP A 156 -4.30 -10.18 -10.71
CA ASP A 156 -3.05 -10.95 -10.91
C ASP A 156 -2.19 -10.96 -9.64
N ILE A 157 -2.10 -9.86 -8.89
CA ILE A 157 -1.43 -9.82 -7.57
C ILE A 157 -2.11 -10.79 -6.60
N ARG A 158 -3.46 -10.79 -6.54
CA ARG A 158 -4.22 -11.66 -5.64
C ARG A 158 -3.98 -13.16 -5.92
N LYS A 159 -3.66 -13.56 -7.15
CA LYS A 159 -3.26 -14.94 -7.47
C LYS A 159 -1.98 -15.38 -6.75
N TYR A 160 -1.07 -14.44 -6.49
CA TYR A 160 0.21 -14.73 -5.83
C TYR A 160 0.16 -14.50 -4.32
N ASN A 161 -0.69 -13.61 -3.84
CA ASN A 161 -0.84 -13.33 -2.41
C ASN A 161 -2.29 -13.47 -1.98
N THR A 162 -2.57 -14.45 -1.11
CA THR A 162 -3.90 -14.73 -0.55
C THR A 162 -4.10 -14.12 0.84
N LYS A 163 -3.09 -13.41 1.36
CA LYS A 163 -3.10 -12.81 2.70
C LYS A 163 -3.58 -11.35 2.65
N GLU A 164 -3.11 -10.54 3.57
CA GLU A 164 -3.57 -9.15 3.71
C GLU A 164 -2.97 -8.25 2.62
N ILE A 165 -3.83 -7.67 1.80
CA ILE A 165 -3.46 -6.65 0.82
C ILE A 165 -4.29 -5.39 1.11
N ILE A 166 -3.62 -4.24 1.09
CA ILE A 166 -4.22 -2.91 1.25
C ILE A 166 -3.84 -2.06 0.05
N VAL A 167 -4.84 -1.56 -0.65
CA VAL A 167 -4.66 -0.58 -1.72
C VAL A 167 -4.93 0.82 -1.17
N LEU A 168 -4.05 1.75 -1.50
CA LEU A 168 -4.21 3.17 -1.20
C LEU A 168 -4.83 3.87 -2.41
N GLY A 169 -5.92 4.60 -2.20
CA GLY A 169 -6.54 5.46 -3.20
C GLY A 169 -5.70 6.72 -3.47
N TYR A 170 -6.28 7.64 -4.25
CA TYR A 170 -5.63 8.90 -4.57
C TYR A 170 -6.09 10.01 -3.64
N TYR A 171 -5.26 11.02 -3.43
CA TYR A 171 -5.65 12.30 -2.85
C TYR A 171 -5.65 13.38 -3.92
N ASN A 172 -6.32 14.51 -3.65
CA ASN A 172 -6.28 15.66 -4.53
C ASN A 172 -5.02 16.51 -4.26
N PRO A 173 -3.97 16.44 -5.08
CA PRO A 173 -2.75 17.22 -4.86
C PRO A 173 -2.92 18.71 -5.18
N TYR A 174 -4.05 19.09 -5.78
CA TYR A 174 -4.37 20.45 -6.23
C TYR A 174 -5.57 21.05 -5.51
N GLU A 175 -5.92 20.52 -4.33
CA GLU A 175 -7.08 20.97 -3.55
C GLU A 175 -7.08 22.50 -3.33
N TYR A 176 -5.91 23.08 -3.05
CA TYR A 176 -5.78 24.53 -2.83
C TYR A 176 -5.99 25.38 -4.07
N LYS A 177 -5.65 24.84 -5.22
CA LYS A 177 -5.83 25.51 -6.51
C LYS A 177 -7.21 25.27 -7.11
N LYS A 178 -7.99 24.35 -6.53
CA LYS A 178 -9.31 23.89 -7.03
C LYS A 178 -9.27 23.47 -8.51
N ILE A 179 -8.12 23.05 -9.00
CA ILE A 179 -7.90 22.68 -10.39
C ILE A 179 -8.76 21.47 -10.76
N ILE A 180 -8.73 20.43 -9.91
CA ILE A 180 -9.54 19.22 -10.12
C ILE A 180 -10.64 19.18 -9.04
N PRO A 181 -11.93 19.14 -9.45
CA PRO A 181 -13.02 19.08 -8.48
C PRO A 181 -12.99 17.83 -7.61
N ASP A 182 -13.31 17.96 -6.34
CA ASP A 182 -13.39 16.87 -5.36
C ASP A 182 -14.26 15.70 -5.79
N ARG A 183 -15.33 15.97 -6.57
CA ARG A 183 -16.20 14.91 -7.09
C ARG A 183 -15.46 13.88 -7.94
N ILE A 184 -14.39 14.29 -8.64
CA ILE A 184 -13.57 13.40 -9.46
C ILE A 184 -12.82 12.41 -8.58
N PHE A 185 -12.18 12.88 -7.50
CA PHE A 185 -11.48 11.99 -6.56
C PHE A 185 -12.45 11.09 -5.78
N SER A 186 -13.62 11.58 -5.42
CA SER A 186 -14.69 10.74 -4.85
C SER A 186 -15.14 9.63 -5.81
N TYR A 187 -15.19 9.93 -7.10
CA TYR A 187 -15.51 8.93 -8.13
C TYR A 187 -14.38 7.90 -8.28
N PHE A 188 -13.12 8.35 -8.26
CA PHE A 188 -11.94 7.46 -8.29
C PHE A 188 -11.96 6.49 -7.13
N ASP A 189 -12.11 6.99 -5.91
CA ASP A 189 -12.19 6.18 -4.71
C ASP A 189 -13.27 5.09 -4.82
N LYS A 190 -14.49 5.49 -5.19
CA LYS A 190 -15.61 4.56 -5.33
C LYS A 190 -15.34 3.46 -6.37
N LYS A 191 -14.68 3.79 -7.47
CA LYS A 191 -14.34 2.81 -8.51
C LYS A 191 -13.23 1.85 -8.06
N MET A 192 -12.18 2.39 -7.45
CA MET A 192 -11.07 1.58 -6.94
C MET A 192 -11.52 0.66 -5.81
N GLU A 193 -12.32 1.18 -4.86
CA GLU A 193 -12.91 0.41 -3.78
C GLU A 193 -13.77 -0.75 -4.32
N GLY A 194 -14.68 -0.49 -5.26
CA GLY A 194 -15.48 -1.52 -5.88
C GLY A 194 -14.67 -2.59 -6.62
N ILE A 195 -13.50 -2.25 -7.18
CA ILE A 195 -12.58 -3.23 -7.75
C ILE A 195 -11.91 -4.06 -6.65
N THR A 196 -11.37 -3.41 -5.62
CA THR A 196 -10.64 -4.10 -4.56
C THR A 196 -11.55 -5.05 -3.76
N GLU A 197 -12.80 -4.66 -3.51
CA GLU A 197 -13.82 -5.51 -2.87
C GLU A 197 -14.07 -6.83 -3.61
N LYS A 198 -14.09 -6.82 -4.95
CA LYS A 198 -14.27 -8.05 -5.76
C LYS A 198 -13.20 -9.11 -5.47
N TYR A 199 -12.05 -8.70 -4.99
CA TYR A 199 -10.89 -9.56 -4.75
C TYR A 199 -10.55 -9.71 -3.27
N ASP A 200 -11.44 -9.33 -2.35
CA ASP A 200 -11.22 -9.35 -0.89
C ASP A 200 -9.93 -8.61 -0.51
N ILE A 201 -9.75 -7.40 -1.06
CA ILE A 201 -8.62 -6.51 -0.82
C ILE A 201 -9.14 -5.25 -0.14
N LYS A 202 -8.47 -4.81 0.92
CA LYS A 202 -8.84 -3.58 1.62
C LYS A 202 -8.48 -2.35 0.82
N PHE A 203 -9.34 -1.35 0.88
CA PHE A 203 -9.11 -0.04 0.30
C PHE A 203 -9.03 1.04 1.38
N ILE A 204 -8.11 1.99 1.21
CA ILE A 204 -8.00 3.19 2.06
C ILE A 204 -8.09 4.41 1.16
N SER A 205 -9.15 5.20 1.34
CA SER A 205 -9.31 6.48 0.68
C SER A 205 -8.29 7.49 1.20
N LEU A 206 -7.32 7.85 0.37
CA LEU A 206 -6.43 8.96 0.69
C LEU A 206 -7.09 10.31 0.43
N PHE A 207 -8.10 10.38 -0.45
CA PHE A 207 -8.88 11.59 -0.66
C PHE A 207 -9.56 12.04 0.64
N GLN A 208 -10.25 11.14 1.32
CA GLN A 208 -10.89 11.47 2.59
C GLN A 208 -9.88 11.81 3.70
N LEU A 209 -8.75 11.11 3.71
CA LEU A 209 -7.70 11.34 4.70
C LEU A 209 -7.02 12.70 4.56
N PHE A 210 -6.79 13.16 3.31
CA PHE A 210 -6.04 14.38 3.01
C PHE A 210 -6.93 15.63 2.92
N LYS A 211 -8.24 15.44 2.73
CA LYS A 211 -9.18 16.53 2.56
C LYS A 211 -9.11 17.53 3.71
N ASN A 212 -8.96 18.81 3.37
CA ASN A 212 -8.83 19.93 4.31
C ASN A 212 -7.59 19.91 5.23
N ASN A 213 -6.55 19.12 4.89
CA ASN A 213 -5.31 19.05 5.65
C ASN A 213 -4.13 19.62 4.86
N ILE A 214 -3.99 20.95 4.88
CA ILE A 214 -2.92 21.65 4.15
C ILE A 214 -1.52 21.17 4.53
N ASP A 215 -1.30 20.81 5.79
CA ASP A 215 0.01 20.36 6.29
C ASP A 215 0.48 19.02 5.68
N TYR A 216 -0.46 18.26 5.10
CA TYR A 216 -0.11 17.01 4.44
C TYR A 216 0.47 17.21 3.05
N LEU A 217 0.17 18.36 2.40
CA LEU A 217 0.61 18.75 1.07
C LEU A 217 1.14 20.20 1.08
N PRO A 218 2.22 20.50 1.80
CA PRO A 218 2.66 21.87 2.06
C PRO A 218 3.26 22.57 0.84
N ASN A 219 3.66 21.83 -0.19
CA ASN A 219 4.27 22.38 -1.38
C ASN A 219 3.26 22.45 -2.54
N PRO A 220 2.74 23.64 -2.89
CA PRO A 220 1.72 23.80 -3.94
C PRO A 220 2.22 23.49 -5.36
N THR A 221 3.54 23.31 -5.53
CA THR A 221 4.15 22.96 -6.83
C THR A 221 4.55 21.48 -6.91
N ASN A 222 4.27 20.71 -5.87
CA ASN A 222 4.59 19.30 -5.78
C ASN A 222 3.39 18.49 -5.30
N ILE A 223 3.27 17.28 -5.81
CA ILE A 223 2.14 16.39 -5.50
C ILE A 223 2.39 15.47 -4.30
N HIS A 224 3.62 15.43 -3.78
CA HIS A 224 4.00 14.45 -2.76
C HIS A 224 3.73 14.95 -1.34
N PRO A 225 3.42 14.01 -0.43
CA PRO A 225 3.12 14.34 0.96
C PRO A 225 4.32 14.86 1.74
N SER A 226 4.00 15.62 2.78
CA SER A 226 4.93 15.90 3.87
C SER A 226 5.14 14.68 4.76
N THR A 227 6.06 14.81 5.72
CA THR A 227 6.22 13.86 6.83
C THR A 227 4.88 13.59 7.55
N LEU A 228 4.10 14.65 7.85
CA LEU A 228 2.80 14.53 8.50
C LEU A 228 1.79 13.76 7.64
N GLY A 229 1.79 13.99 6.32
CA GLY A 229 0.94 13.26 5.38
C GLY A 229 1.29 11.76 5.36
N TYR A 230 2.58 11.42 5.30
CA TYR A 230 3.02 10.03 5.37
C TYR A 230 2.71 9.36 6.71
N GLU A 231 2.85 10.11 7.81
CA GLU A 231 2.43 9.62 9.12
C GLU A 231 0.92 9.36 9.21
N ALA A 232 0.10 10.22 8.62
CA ALA A 232 -1.34 10.02 8.57
C ALA A 232 -1.71 8.75 7.81
N ILE A 233 -1.05 8.48 6.67
CA ILE A 233 -1.28 7.27 5.87
C ILE A 233 -0.97 6.02 6.71
N TYR A 234 0.23 5.92 7.32
CA TYR A 234 0.55 4.72 8.09
C TYR A 234 -0.37 4.50 9.28
N LYS A 235 -0.74 5.58 10.00
CA LYS A 235 -1.70 5.51 11.12
C LYS A 235 -3.06 4.98 10.66
N GLN A 236 -3.51 5.36 9.46
CA GLN A 236 -4.75 4.85 8.89
C GLN A 236 -4.64 3.36 8.53
N ILE A 237 -3.49 2.92 7.99
CA ILE A 237 -3.22 1.49 7.75
C ILE A 237 -3.28 0.70 9.06
N VAL A 238 -2.61 1.19 10.12
CA VAL A 238 -2.65 0.53 11.44
C VAL A 238 -4.08 0.40 11.95
N ARG A 239 -4.89 1.46 11.89
CA ARG A 239 -6.30 1.40 12.30
C ARG A 239 -7.07 0.31 11.54
N GLN A 240 -6.84 0.21 10.23
CA GLN A 240 -7.48 -0.80 9.39
C GLN A 240 -7.06 -2.24 9.75
N LEU A 241 -5.81 -2.42 10.19
CA LEU A 241 -5.30 -3.71 10.65
C LEU A 241 -5.82 -4.09 12.04
N ASP A 242 -5.93 -3.12 12.96
CA ASP A 242 -6.38 -3.36 14.34
C ASP A 242 -7.88 -3.67 14.41
N GLN A 243 -8.71 -3.15 13.51
CA GLN A 243 -10.14 -3.48 13.43
C GLN A 243 -10.39 -4.97 13.23
N LYS A 244 -9.49 -5.69 12.55
CA LYS A 244 -9.59 -7.15 12.41
C LYS A 244 -9.35 -7.90 13.73
N LYS A 245 -8.49 -7.39 14.61
CA LYS A 245 -8.25 -8.01 15.93
C LYS A 245 -9.45 -7.87 16.86
N LEU A 246 -10.23 -6.81 16.71
CA LEU A 246 -11.43 -6.55 17.52
C LEU A 246 -12.66 -7.35 17.05
N ALA A 247 -12.66 -7.85 15.81
CA ALA A 247 -13.76 -8.66 15.25
C ALA A 247 -13.66 -10.17 15.58
N PHE A 248 -12.59 -10.60 16.25
CA PHE A 248 -12.34 -12.00 16.64
C PHE A 248 -12.31 -12.24 18.17
N HIS A 249 -12.87 -11.29 18.96
CA HIS A 249 -13.03 -11.45 20.42
C HIS A 249 -14.49 -11.33 20.83
#